data_5739a9892958d5970a8b9990ce6ba8f1
#
_entry.id   5739a9892958d5970a8b9990ce6ba8f1
#
_cell.length_a   1.000
_cell.length_b   1.000
_cell.length_c   1.000
_cell.angle_alpha   90.00
_cell.angle_beta   90.00
_cell.angle_gamma   90.00
#
_symmetry.space_group_name_H-M   'P 1'
#
loop_
_entity.id
_entity.type
_entity.pdbx_description
1 polymer ?
#
loop_
_entity_poly.entity_id
_entity_poly.type
_entity_poly.pdbx_seq_one_letter_code
_entity_poly.pdbx_strand_id
1 'polypeptide(L)'
;MCGIAGFVSLDGAPADASVLEAMTDMVRHRGPDDRHTLLLSLRGSAADVALGFQRLAILDRSTRARQPMLSPDGSVALLLNGEVYDAFDARAELERDGYRFRTSTDTEVVLALYERLGLERMLQRLDGMFALVIADTRRGVVHLIRDRIGIKPLYWVQCGRTVLFASEAKAFLAHPAFRAEIDPEQVDELLAFRYIAGEATLLRGVRQVGPGHRLTIAADGFAETRYWSIPDDTEKLRLSREDAVDRLDHLLCRSVRSHVRSDVNLGCQLSGGVDSSLVTLRARAQRADVDAFSIVFNEPRFSEERWIRTAAATAGVASHQFVFDEAGFMGALDAASWHMDQPIGHPNSLALWLLAERSRAHAPVLLAGEGADELFGGYGRFAAAISGTPSSAPHDPVDAFIRATAFHSETRLAKLRPAADLGPAIEKRRAIFQEGRSDHLSNCLRYEMRTHLVDLLLRQDKMTMAHAVESRVPFLEQHIVDLARALPAEHLVGAASPAGVPVTKVVVKALARRSFDEAFVHRRKSAFNLPLAQYFRSKAFVTMMEDRLLPGMRSRGLVDVEVVRRWWRRALSAHPTTEGFWVLVALELWAQQFVDGRRAAHLNSV
;
A
#
# COMPACT_ATOMS: atom_id res chain seq x y z
N MET A 1 -13.41 -1.94 3.35
CA MET A 1 -12.76 -1.95 2.02
C MET A 1 -13.34 -3.02 1.13
N CYS A 2 -13.10 -2.94 -0.18
CA CYS A 2 -13.88 -3.72 -1.13
C CYS A 2 -12.98 -4.25 -2.26
N GLY A 3 -13.53 -5.09 -3.13
CA GLY A 3 -12.90 -5.55 -4.35
C GLY A 3 -13.62 -4.98 -5.57
N ILE A 4 -12.88 -4.29 -6.44
CA ILE A 4 -13.36 -3.79 -7.73
C ILE A 4 -12.79 -4.69 -8.82
N ALA A 5 -13.61 -5.03 -9.81
CA ALA A 5 -13.20 -5.65 -11.07
C ALA A 5 -14.11 -5.16 -12.20
N GLY A 6 -13.57 -5.02 -13.41
CA GLY A 6 -14.39 -4.61 -14.54
C GLY A 6 -13.60 -4.44 -15.82
N PHE A 7 -14.31 -4.10 -16.89
CA PHE A 7 -13.72 -3.81 -18.19
C PHE A 7 -14.60 -2.92 -19.05
N VAL A 8 -13.98 -2.26 -20.03
CA VAL A 8 -14.63 -1.40 -21.03
C VAL A 8 -14.20 -1.85 -22.41
N SER A 9 -15.16 -2.12 -23.30
CA SER A 9 -14.93 -2.45 -24.72
C SER A 9 -14.88 -1.16 -25.56
N LEU A 10 -13.70 -0.81 -26.08
CA LEU A 10 -13.50 0.42 -26.87
C LEU A 10 -14.10 0.34 -28.29
N ASP A 11 -14.43 -0.84 -28.77
CA ASP A 11 -15.08 -1.06 -30.07
C ASP A 11 -16.61 -1.22 -29.96
N GLY A 12 -17.16 -1.15 -28.74
CA GLY A 12 -18.58 -1.33 -28.48
C GLY A 12 -19.02 -2.80 -28.51
N ALA A 13 -18.09 -3.76 -28.50
CA ALA A 13 -18.45 -5.17 -28.36
C ALA A 13 -19.19 -5.40 -27.03
N PRO A 14 -20.25 -6.23 -27.02
CA PRO A 14 -21.01 -6.53 -25.81
C PRO A 14 -20.12 -7.09 -24.71
N ALA A 15 -20.28 -6.58 -23.50
CA ALA A 15 -19.61 -7.10 -22.32
C ALA A 15 -20.20 -8.46 -21.91
N ASP A 16 -19.33 -9.45 -21.71
CA ASP A 16 -19.72 -10.80 -21.27
C ASP A 16 -19.88 -10.84 -19.73
N ALA A 17 -21.11 -11.10 -19.29
CA ALA A 17 -21.44 -11.20 -17.86
C ALA A 17 -20.66 -12.32 -17.17
N SER A 18 -20.41 -13.46 -17.83
CA SER A 18 -19.70 -14.59 -17.23
C SER A 18 -18.22 -14.26 -16.96
N VAL A 19 -17.60 -13.50 -17.87
CA VAL A 19 -16.23 -12.99 -17.68
C VAL A 19 -16.17 -12.00 -16.53
N LEU A 20 -17.15 -11.07 -16.43
CA LEU A 20 -17.24 -10.16 -15.30
C LEU A 20 -17.39 -10.90 -13.97
N GLU A 21 -18.24 -11.91 -13.93
CA GLU A 21 -18.44 -12.74 -12.74
C GLU A 21 -17.14 -13.44 -12.33
N ALA A 22 -16.43 -14.06 -13.27
CA ALA A 22 -15.16 -14.71 -13.01
C ALA A 22 -14.09 -13.73 -12.51
N MET A 23 -13.99 -12.53 -13.11
CA MET A 23 -13.07 -11.48 -12.64
C MET A 23 -13.42 -11.00 -11.22
N THR A 24 -14.72 -10.85 -10.92
CA THR A 24 -15.21 -10.40 -9.61
C THR A 24 -14.93 -11.44 -8.54
N ASP A 25 -15.05 -12.73 -8.85
CA ASP A 25 -14.71 -13.83 -7.93
C ASP A 25 -13.24 -13.86 -7.54
N MET A 26 -12.34 -13.47 -8.43
CA MET A 26 -10.90 -13.41 -8.13
C MET A 26 -10.55 -12.44 -6.98
N VAL A 27 -11.43 -11.49 -6.67
CA VAL A 27 -11.26 -10.52 -5.57
C VAL A 27 -12.26 -10.71 -4.43
N ARG A 28 -12.92 -11.90 -4.34
CA ARG A 28 -13.94 -12.21 -3.34
C ARG A 28 -13.46 -12.04 -1.89
N HIS A 29 -12.21 -12.45 -1.63
CA HIS A 29 -11.59 -12.35 -0.30
C HIS A 29 -11.56 -10.91 0.26
N ARG A 30 -11.59 -9.89 -0.61
CA ARG A 30 -11.57 -8.48 -0.19
C ARG A 30 -12.90 -8.02 0.42
N GLY A 31 -14.02 -8.63 0.01
CA GLY A 31 -15.33 -8.20 0.46
C GLY A 31 -16.34 -9.35 0.45
N PRO A 32 -16.33 -10.19 1.50
CA PRO A 32 -17.17 -11.39 1.54
C PRO A 32 -18.65 -11.12 1.88
N ASP A 33 -19.02 -9.87 2.25
CA ASP A 33 -20.33 -9.57 2.83
C ASP A 33 -21.43 -9.37 1.78
N ASP A 34 -21.10 -8.87 0.58
CA ASP A 34 -22.05 -8.69 -0.53
C ASP A 34 -21.31 -8.68 -1.88
N ARG A 35 -21.99 -9.14 -2.92
CA ARG A 35 -21.50 -9.17 -4.31
C ARG A 35 -22.53 -8.60 -5.26
N HIS A 36 -22.10 -7.75 -6.19
CA HIS A 36 -22.97 -7.25 -7.23
C HIS A 36 -22.21 -7.00 -8.52
N THR A 37 -22.87 -7.24 -9.67
CA THR A 37 -22.36 -6.95 -11.01
C THR A 37 -23.37 -6.11 -11.76
N LEU A 38 -22.87 -5.24 -12.66
CA LEU A 38 -23.69 -4.35 -13.48
C LEU A 38 -23.09 -4.23 -14.87
N LEU A 39 -23.92 -4.37 -15.88
CA LEU A 39 -23.58 -4.09 -17.27
C LEU A 39 -24.24 -2.77 -17.71
N LEU A 40 -23.48 -1.88 -18.32
CA LEU A 40 -23.93 -0.57 -18.79
C LEU A 40 -23.56 -0.37 -20.25
N SER A 41 -24.31 0.50 -20.94
CA SER A 41 -23.96 0.98 -22.27
C SER A 41 -23.54 2.45 -22.23
N LEU A 42 -22.36 2.76 -22.72
CA LEU A 42 -21.92 4.15 -22.95
C LEU A 42 -22.38 4.70 -24.31
N ARG A 43 -22.77 3.81 -25.23
CA ARG A 43 -23.05 4.16 -26.64
C ARG A 43 -24.50 3.91 -27.06
N GLY A 44 -25.34 3.47 -26.14
CA GLY A 44 -26.79 3.34 -26.34
C GLY A 44 -27.25 2.07 -27.08
N SER A 45 -26.38 1.23 -27.65
CA SER A 45 -26.76 0.05 -28.45
C SER A 45 -26.56 -1.28 -27.77
N ALA A 46 -25.39 -1.49 -27.11
CA ALA A 46 -25.07 -2.69 -26.37
C ALA A 46 -24.36 -2.31 -25.07
N ALA A 47 -24.43 -3.17 -24.04
CA ALA A 47 -23.66 -2.98 -22.82
C ALA A 47 -22.17 -3.21 -23.12
N ASP A 48 -21.37 -2.17 -23.10
CA ASP A 48 -19.94 -2.16 -23.41
C ASP A 48 -19.06 -1.89 -22.19
N VAL A 49 -19.68 -1.72 -21.00
CA VAL A 49 -19.02 -1.57 -19.70
C VAL A 49 -19.51 -2.64 -18.72
N ALA A 50 -18.58 -3.28 -18.07
CA ALA A 50 -18.81 -4.28 -17.04
C ALA A 50 -18.22 -3.81 -15.71
N LEU A 51 -19.04 -3.73 -14.66
CA LEU A 51 -18.69 -3.29 -13.31
C LEU A 51 -19.00 -4.41 -12.31
N GLY A 52 -17.99 -4.89 -11.59
CA GLY A 52 -18.09 -5.89 -10.54
C GLY A 52 -17.57 -5.40 -9.20
N PHE A 53 -18.26 -5.76 -8.13
CA PHE A 53 -17.96 -5.31 -6.78
C PHE A 53 -18.11 -6.42 -5.75
N GLN A 54 -17.13 -6.51 -4.86
CA GLN A 54 -17.12 -7.35 -3.66
C GLN A 54 -17.07 -6.43 -2.45
N ARG A 55 -18.06 -6.47 -1.58
CA ARG A 55 -18.25 -5.53 -0.48
C ARG A 55 -17.79 -6.12 0.86
N LEU A 56 -16.96 -5.35 1.58
CA LEU A 56 -16.77 -5.46 3.02
C LEU A 56 -17.60 -4.34 3.68
N ALA A 57 -18.66 -4.71 4.39
CA ALA A 57 -19.64 -3.77 4.94
C ALA A 57 -19.16 -3.21 6.29
N ILE A 58 -18.50 -2.06 6.26
CA ILE A 58 -17.97 -1.33 7.43
C ILE A 58 -18.90 -0.22 7.86
N LEU A 59 -19.40 0.58 6.89
CA LEU A 59 -20.40 1.63 7.09
C LEU A 59 -21.70 1.22 6.41
N ASP A 60 -22.84 1.48 7.07
CA ASP A 60 -24.19 1.12 6.60
C ASP A 60 -24.30 -0.33 6.10
N ARG A 61 -24.44 -1.26 7.01
CA ARG A 61 -24.48 -2.70 6.71
C ARG A 61 -25.74 -3.15 5.93
N SER A 62 -26.62 -2.22 5.58
CA SER A 62 -27.84 -2.53 4.82
C SER A 62 -27.56 -2.79 3.33
N THR A 63 -28.49 -3.50 2.68
CA THR A 63 -28.42 -3.75 1.23
C THR A 63 -28.62 -2.48 0.39
N ARG A 64 -29.10 -1.39 0.97
CA ARG A 64 -29.24 -0.09 0.29
C ARG A 64 -27.88 0.53 -0.07
N ALA A 65 -26.84 0.20 0.70
CA ALA A 65 -25.47 0.64 0.48
C ALA A 65 -24.69 -0.24 -0.51
N ARG A 66 -25.40 -1.09 -1.28
CA ARG A 66 -24.80 -1.93 -2.33
C ARG A 66 -24.16 -1.08 -3.45
N GLN A 67 -23.10 -1.63 -4.00
CA GLN A 67 -22.39 -1.03 -5.14
C GLN A 67 -22.32 -2.04 -6.31
N PRO A 68 -22.34 -1.58 -7.60
CA PRO A 68 -22.30 -0.19 -8.08
C PRO A 68 -23.48 0.62 -7.57
N MET A 69 -23.20 1.84 -7.01
CA MET A 69 -24.24 2.75 -6.56
C MET A 69 -24.67 3.63 -7.72
N LEU A 70 -25.98 3.70 -7.97
CA LEU A 70 -26.54 4.47 -9.07
C LEU A 70 -27.05 5.84 -8.61
N SER A 71 -26.83 6.84 -9.48
CA SER A 71 -27.53 8.13 -9.38
C SER A 71 -29.06 7.95 -9.44
N PRO A 72 -29.85 8.91 -8.94
CA PRO A 72 -31.30 8.81 -8.96
C PRO A 72 -31.92 8.55 -10.34
N ASP A 73 -31.29 9.07 -11.41
CA ASP A 73 -31.70 8.88 -12.81
C ASP A 73 -31.08 7.63 -13.46
N GLY A 74 -30.19 6.91 -12.74
CA GLY A 74 -29.49 5.73 -13.24
C GLY A 74 -28.38 5.99 -14.24
N SER A 75 -28.05 7.24 -14.54
CA SER A 75 -27.09 7.61 -15.59
C SER A 75 -25.63 7.55 -15.14
N VAL A 76 -25.37 7.55 -13.83
CA VAL A 76 -24.05 7.43 -13.24
C VAL A 76 -23.99 6.20 -12.33
N ALA A 77 -22.99 5.35 -12.50
CA ALA A 77 -22.68 4.25 -11.61
C ALA A 77 -21.32 4.49 -10.93
N LEU A 78 -21.26 4.32 -9.62
CA LEU A 78 -20.05 4.56 -8.81
C LEU A 78 -19.67 3.33 -8.00
N LEU A 79 -18.37 3.00 -8.03
CA LEU A 79 -17.70 2.03 -7.16
C LEU A 79 -16.67 2.77 -6.31
N LEU A 80 -16.69 2.52 -5.00
CA LEU A 80 -15.73 3.03 -4.02
C LEU A 80 -15.11 1.87 -3.24
N ASN A 81 -13.82 1.64 -3.43
CA ASN A 81 -13.00 0.83 -2.54
C ASN A 81 -12.19 1.76 -1.64
N GLY A 82 -12.63 1.98 -0.40
CA GLY A 82 -11.96 2.87 0.53
C GLY A 82 -12.90 3.55 1.50
N GLU A 83 -12.43 4.67 2.05
CA GLU A 83 -13.16 5.57 2.95
C GLU A 83 -12.83 7.03 2.61
N VAL A 84 -13.85 7.87 2.53
CA VAL A 84 -13.73 9.32 2.33
C VAL A 84 -14.08 10.01 3.64
N TYR A 85 -13.07 10.52 4.34
CA TYR A 85 -13.19 10.96 5.74
C TYR A 85 -13.96 12.27 5.90
N ASP A 86 -13.85 13.18 4.94
CA ASP A 86 -14.55 14.47 4.92
C ASP A 86 -15.98 14.39 4.31
N ALA A 87 -16.38 13.20 3.86
CA ALA A 87 -17.71 12.99 3.31
C ALA A 87 -18.83 13.36 4.29
N PHE A 88 -18.61 13.16 5.58
CA PHE A 88 -19.63 13.48 6.60
C PHE A 88 -19.87 14.98 6.78
N ASP A 89 -18.85 15.81 6.59
CA ASP A 89 -18.98 17.27 6.61
C ASP A 89 -19.66 17.74 5.32
N ALA A 90 -19.30 17.19 4.17
CA ALA A 90 -19.95 17.43 2.90
C ALA A 90 -21.42 16.97 2.88
N ARG A 91 -21.75 15.88 3.59
CA ARG A 91 -23.13 15.42 3.76
C ARG A 91 -24.02 16.50 4.36
N ALA A 92 -23.59 17.12 5.45
CA ALA A 92 -24.37 18.16 6.11
C ALA A 92 -24.60 19.40 5.22
N GLU A 93 -23.64 19.72 4.33
CA GLU A 93 -23.83 20.78 3.32
C GLU A 93 -24.88 20.37 2.28
N LEU A 94 -24.77 19.18 1.73
CA LEU A 94 -25.69 18.65 0.71
C LEU A 94 -27.13 18.53 1.24
N GLU A 95 -27.31 18.13 2.52
CA GLU A 95 -28.64 18.06 3.14
C GLU A 95 -29.25 19.45 3.31
N ARG A 96 -28.47 20.47 3.68
CA ARG A 96 -28.93 21.88 3.71
C ARG A 96 -29.33 22.38 2.34
N ASP A 97 -28.68 21.90 1.27
CA ASP A 97 -29.02 22.19 -0.12
C ASP A 97 -30.16 21.33 -0.67
N GLY A 98 -30.83 20.53 0.18
CA GLY A 98 -32.02 19.76 -0.17
C GLY A 98 -31.74 18.37 -0.71
N TYR A 99 -30.50 17.85 -0.68
CA TYR A 99 -30.23 16.46 -1.05
C TYR A 99 -30.77 15.52 0.03
N ARG A 100 -31.43 14.44 -0.40
CA ARG A 100 -32.01 13.42 0.49
C ARG A 100 -31.24 12.13 0.33
N PHE A 101 -30.41 11.78 1.33
CA PHE A 101 -29.66 10.55 1.33
C PHE A 101 -30.54 9.32 1.64
N ARG A 102 -30.23 8.21 0.98
CA ARG A 102 -30.88 6.91 1.16
C ARG A 102 -30.09 6.00 2.10
N THR A 103 -28.77 6.27 2.23
CA THR A 103 -27.80 5.49 3.01
C THR A 103 -27.04 6.41 3.94
N SER A 104 -26.28 5.83 4.88
CA SER A 104 -25.36 6.56 5.73
C SER A 104 -23.88 6.45 5.26
N THR A 105 -23.65 5.94 4.03
CA THR A 105 -22.29 5.75 3.50
C THR A 105 -21.69 7.03 2.95
N ASP A 106 -20.37 7.07 2.94
CA ASP A 106 -19.55 8.04 2.21
C ASP A 106 -19.71 7.88 0.69
N THR A 107 -19.93 6.67 0.19
CA THR A 107 -20.14 6.37 -1.24
C THR A 107 -21.26 7.20 -1.83
N GLU A 108 -22.40 7.32 -1.15
CA GLU A 108 -23.53 8.16 -1.62
C GLU A 108 -23.18 9.64 -1.61
N VAL A 109 -22.38 10.07 -0.64
CA VAL A 109 -21.92 11.47 -0.59
C VAL A 109 -20.99 11.77 -1.77
N VAL A 110 -20.05 10.88 -2.10
CA VAL A 110 -19.18 11.04 -3.27
C VAL A 110 -19.99 11.10 -4.56
N LEU A 111 -21.00 10.24 -4.72
CA LEU A 111 -21.90 10.27 -5.88
C LEU A 111 -22.64 11.61 -5.98
N ALA A 112 -23.20 12.10 -4.86
CA ALA A 112 -23.90 13.38 -4.82
C ALA A 112 -22.98 14.57 -5.14
N LEU A 113 -21.72 14.54 -4.64
CA LEU A 113 -20.71 15.55 -4.98
C LEU A 113 -20.36 15.53 -6.47
N TYR A 114 -20.23 14.32 -7.06
CA TYR A 114 -19.99 14.21 -8.51
C TYR A 114 -21.12 14.83 -9.33
N GLU A 115 -22.36 14.52 -9.00
CA GLU A 115 -23.53 15.07 -9.70
C GLU A 115 -23.66 16.58 -9.57
N ARG A 116 -23.40 17.13 -8.38
CA ARG A 116 -23.53 18.56 -8.08
C ARG A 116 -22.37 19.41 -8.59
N LEU A 117 -21.15 18.94 -8.43
CA LEU A 117 -19.93 19.72 -8.64
C LEU A 117 -19.20 19.35 -9.94
N GLY A 118 -19.45 18.16 -10.46
CA GLY A 118 -18.64 17.54 -11.50
C GLY A 118 -17.32 17.00 -10.96
N LEU A 119 -16.59 16.29 -11.82
CA LEU A 119 -15.41 15.51 -11.45
C LEU A 119 -14.31 16.34 -10.79
N GLU A 120 -13.91 17.45 -11.41
CA GLU A 120 -12.76 18.24 -10.94
C GLU A 120 -12.96 18.82 -9.54
N ARG A 121 -14.10 19.45 -9.31
CA ARG A 121 -14.41 20.07 -8.02
C ARG A 121 -14.65 19.02 -6.94
N MET A 122 -15.25 17.88 -7.29
CA MET A 122 -15.37 16.76 -6.37
C MET A 122 -13.98 16.30 -5.92
N LEU A 123 -13.05 16.01 -6.84
CA LEU A 123 -11.70 15.50 -6.52
C LEU A 123 -10.88 16.46 -5.65
N GLN A 124 -11.07 17.78 -5.83
CA GLN A 124 -10.43 18.79 -4.98
C GLN A 124 -10.90 18.72 -3.52
N ARG A 125 -12.16 18.33 -3.30
CA ARG A 125 -12.78 18.26 -1.98
C ARG A 125 -12.54 16.94 -1.25
N LEU A 126 -12.29 15.83 -1.97
CA LEU A 126 -12.16 14.53 -1.33
C LEU A 126 -10.85 14.42 -0.53
N ASP A 127 -10.97 14.11 0.75
CA ASP A 127 -9.87 13.63 1.59
C ASP A 127 -10.19 12.23 2.11
N GLY A 128 -9.27 11.29 1.85
CA GLY A 128 -9.50 9.89 2.19
C GLY A 128 -8.55 8.93 1.49
N MET A 129 -8.79 7.68 1.71
CA MET A 129 -8.10 6.55 1.07
C MET A 129 -9.09 5.85 0.12
N PHE A 130 -8.89 5.95 -1.18
CA PHE A 130 -9.85 5.43 -2.13
C PHE A 130 -9.29 5.00 -3.49
N ALA A 131 -9.94 3.99 -4.06
CA ALA A 131 -9.98 3.74 -5.49
C ALA A 131 -11.43 3.88 -5.93
N LEU A 132 -11.69 4.78 -6.89
CA LEU A 132 -13.02 5.07 -7.42
C LEU A 132 -13.12 4.62 -8.87
N VAL A 133 -14.28 4.07 -9.24
CA VAL A 133 -14.70 3.91 -10.63
C VAL A 133 -16.02 4.65 -10.82
N ILE A 134 -16.09 5.55 -11.77
CA ILE A 134 -17.31 6.30 -12.12
C ILE A 134 -17.60 6.07 -13.60
N ALA A 135 -18.70 5.38 -13.89
CA ALA A 135 -19.23 5.26 -15.25
C ALA A 135 -20.36 6.27 -15.43
N ASP A 136 -20.15 7.26 -16.31
CA ASP A 136 -21.15 8.30 -16.65
C ASP A 136 -21.64 8.07 -18.09
N THR A 137 -22.84 7.50 -18.22
CA THR A 137 -23.45 7.18 -19.52
C THR A 137 -23.87 8.42 -20.30
N ARG A 138 -24.15 9.53 -19.60
CA ARG A 138 -24.50 10.83 -20.25
C ARG A 138 -23.32 11.41 -21.02
N ARG A 139 -22.11 11.21 -20.46
CA ARG A 139 -20.85 11.71 -21.03
C ARG A 139 -20.11 10.65 -21.87
N GLY A 140 -20.55 9.39 -21.80
CA GLY A 140 -19.92 8.29 -22.52
C GLY A 140 -18.51 7.99 -22.02
N VAL A 141 -18.26 8.07 -20.70
CA VAL A 141 -16.92 7.91 -20.11
C VAL A 141 -16.93 7.01 -18.87
N VAL A 142 -15.79 6.35 -18.63
CA VAL A 142 -15.47 5.68 -17.37
C VAL A 142 -14.21 6.31 -16.79
N HIS A 143 -14.27 6.75 -15.54
CA HIS A 143 -13.12 7.27 -14.80
C HIS A 143 -12.63 6.23 -13.81
N LEU A 144 -11.34 5.91 -13.85
CA LEU A 144 -10.61 5.15 -12.83
C LEU A 144 -9.75 6.13 -12.04
N ILE A 145 -9.96 6.26 -10.74
CA ILE A 145 -9.37 7.32 -9.93
C ILE A 145 -8.72 6.70 -8.70
N ARG A 146 -7.50 7.11 -8.39
CA ARG A 146 -6.77 6.68 -7.20
C ARG A 146 -6.52 7.85 -6.26
N ASP A 147 -6.60 7.61 -4.94
CA ASP A 147 -6.37 8.63 -3.93
C ASP A 147 -5.00 9.32 -4.04
N ARG A 148 -4.85 10.44 -3.36
CA ARG A 148 -3.68 11.35 -3.46
C ARG A 148 -2.35 10.67 -3.19
N ILE A 149 -2.28 9.77 -2.20
CA ILE A 149 -1.05 9.09 -1.77
C ILE A 149 -0.92 7.69 -2.39
N GLY A 150 -2.02 7.14 -2.95
CA GLY A 150 -2.06 5.80 -3.51
C GLY A 150 -2.25 4.71 -2.45
N ILE A 151 -3.03 5.00 -1.40
CA ILE A 151 -3.30 4.08 -0.30
C ILE A 151 -4.06 2.86 -0.80
N LYS A 152 -5.06 3.08 -1.69
CA LYS A 152 -5.84 1.97 -2.24
C LYS A 152 -5.34 1.55 -3.63
N PRO A 153 -5.21 0.24 -3.89
CA PRO A 153 -4.77 -0.25 -5.19
C PRO A 153 -5.84 -0.11 -6.26
N LEU A 154 -5.39 0.24 -7.47
CA LEU A 154 -6.20 0.20 -8.69
C LEU A 154 -5.28 -0.08 -9.88
N TYR A 155 -5.48 -1.24 -10.52
CA TYR A 155 -4.71 -1.69 -11.69
C TYR A 155 -5.53 -1.59 -12.95
N TRP A 156 -4.85 -1.46 -14.08
CA TRP A 156 -5.46 -1.51 -15.40
C TRP A 156 -4.51 -2.10 -16.44
N VAL A 157 -5.08 -2.64 -17.51
CA VAL A 157 -4.34 -3.13 -18.68
C VAL A 157 -5.22 -3.02 -19.92
N GLN A 158 -4.61 -2.67 -21.05
CA GLN A 158 -5.28 -2.72 -22.35
C GLN A 158 -4.97 -4.08 -23.03
N CYS A 159 -6.01 -4.82 -23.39
CA CYS A 159 -5.95 -6.07 -24.13
C CYS A 159 -6.70 -5.88 -25.46
N GLY A 160 -5.97 -5.59 -26.53
CA GLY A 160 -6.58 -5.26 -27.82
C GLY A 160 -7.46 -4.00 -27.73
N ARG A 161 -8.76 -4.16 -27.93
CA ARG A 161 -9.76 -3.07 -27.82
C ARG A 161 -10.53 -3.07 -26.49
N THR A 162 -10.06 -3.78 -25.49
CA THR A 162 -10.67 -3.85 -24.16
C THR A 162 -9.71 -3.32 -23.10
N VAL A 163 -10.19 -2.43 -22.23
CA VAL A 163 -9.47 -1.96 -21.06
C VAL A 163 -10.02 -2.67 -19.82
N LEU A 164 -9.19 -3.48 -19.17
CA LEU A 164 -9.49 -4.17 -17.91
C LEU A 164 -9.04 -3.33 -16.74
N PHE A 165 -9.77 -3.37 -15.62
CA PHE A 165 -9.36 -2.72 -14.38
C PHE A 165 -9.80 -3.53 -13.15
N ALA A 166 -8.99 -3.46 -12.07
CA ALA A 166 -9.29 -4.15 -10.82
C ALA A 166 -8.51 -3.61 -9.63
N SER A 167 -8.99 -3.88 -8.42
CA SER A 167 -8.23 -3.68 -7.18
C SER A 167 -6.99 -4.57 -7.09
N GLU A 168 -7.01 -5.74 -7.74
CA GLU A 168 -5.92 -6.71 -7.75
C GLU A 168 -5.72 -7.27 -9.16
N ALA A 169 -4.45 -7.29 -9.62
CA ALA A 169 -4.10 -7.67 -10.98
C ALA A 169 -4.46 -9.14 -11.31
N LYS A 170 -4.55 -10.02 -10.28
CA LYS A 170 -4.99 -11.41 -10.47
C LYS A 170 -6.37 -11.53 -11.12
N ALA A 171 -7.24 -10.52 -10.99
CA ALA A 171 -8.55 -10.52 -11.62
C ALA A 171 -8.46 -10.59 -13.15
N PHE A 172 -7.39 -10.06 -13.74
CA PHE A 172 -7.17 -10.12 -15.20
C PHE A 172 -6.94 -11.53 -15.72
N LEU A 173 -6.44 -12.45 -14.87
CA LEU A 173 -6.24 -13.87 -15.23
C LEU A 173 -7.56 -14.58 -15.61
N ALA A 174 -8.70 -14.04 -15.18
CA ALA A 174 -10.01 -14.58 -15.54
C ALA A 174 -10.53 -14.05 -16.89
N HIS A 175 -9.91 -13.01 -17.47
CA HIS A 175 -10.34 -12.46 -18.75
C HIS A 175 -9.65 -13.16 -19.92
N PRO A 176 -10.37 -13.68 -20.94
CA PRO A 176 -9.80 -14.51 -22.01
C PRO A 176 -8.76 -13.79 -22.89
N ALA A 177 -8.82 -12.46 -22.99
CA ALA A 177 -7.86 -11.68 -23.76
C ALA A 177 -6.54 -11.39 -23.01
N PHE A 178 -6.46 -11.64 -21.70
CA PHE A 178 -5.26 -11.39 -20.92
C PHE A 178 -4.34 -12.61 -20.91
N ARG A 179 -3.04 -12.37 -21.01
CA ARG A 179 -1.98 -13.37 -20.82
C ARG A 179 -0.95 -12.81 -19.86
N ALA A 180 -0.67 -13.57 -18.80
CA ALA A 180 0.33 -13.18 -17.83
C ALA A 180 1.74 -13.47 -18.37
N GLU A 181 2.52 -12.43 -18.58
CA GLU A 181 3.92 -12.50 -19.00
C GLU A 181 4.77 -11.61 -18.09
N ILE A 182 5.99 -12.07 -17.79
CA ILE A 182 6.96 -11.24 -17.07
C ILE A 182 7.44 -10.13 -18.00
N ASP A 183 7.43 -8.89 -17.48
CA ASP A 183 8.09 -7.78 -18.15
C ASP A 183 9.60 -7.80 -17.82
N PRO A 184 10.48 -8.15 -18.76
CA PRO A 184 11.91 -8.29 -18.50
C PRO A 184 12.58 -6.96 -18.15
N GLU A 185 12.01 -5.82 -18.53
CA GLU A 185 12.52 -4.47 -18.23
C GLU A 185 12.36 -4.11 -16.74
N GLN A 186 11.41 -4.75 -16.04
CA GLN A 186 11.15 -4.49 -14.62
C GLN A 186 11.92 -5.45 -13.69
N VAL A 187 12.52 -6.51 -14.21
CA VAL A 187 13.20 -7.54 -13.39
C VAL A 187 14.41 -6.96 -12.65
N ASP A 188 15.22 -6.16 -13.32
CA ASP A 188 16.46 -5.62 -12.75
C ASP A 188 16.14 -4.60 -11.64
N GLU A 189 15.11 -3.77 -11.83
CA GLU A 189 14.64 -2.84 -10.79
C GLU A 189 14.09 -3.60 -9.58
N LEU A 190 13.25 -4.62 -9.80
CA LEU A 190 12.72 -5.45 -8.72
C LEU A 190 13.85 -6.09 -7.91
N LEU A 191 14.83 -6.69 -8.58
CA LEU A 191 15.95 -7.34 -7.91
C LEU A 191 16.82 -6.34 -7.14
N ALA A 192 17.04 -5.14 -7.68
CA ALA A 192 17.85 -4.13 -7.04
C ALA A 192 17.13 -3.46 -5.86
N PHE A 193 15.87 -3.07 -6.02
CA PHE A 193 15.14 -2.23 -5.06
C PHE A 193 14.04 -2.98 -4.28
N ARG A 194 13.75 -4.23 -4.61
CA ARG A 194 12.68 -5.08 -4.05
C ARG A 194 11.26 -4.66 -4.45
N TYR A 195 11.08 -3.56 -5.13
CA TYR A 195 9.82 -3.07 -5.70
C TYR A 195 10.08 -2.27 -6.97
N ILE A 196 9.05 -2.09 -7.77
CA ILE A 196 9.07 -1.30 -9.00
C ILE A 196 8.44 0.06 -8.69
N ALA A 197 9.18 1.15 -8.93
CA ALA A 197 8.67 2.50 -8.73
C ALA A 197 7.76 2.95 -9.87
N GLY A 198 6.82 3.86 -9.57
CA GLY A 198 5.87 4.38 -10.55
C GLY A 198 4.71 3.43 -10.85
N GLU A 199 4.15 3.54 -12.05
CA GLU A 199 2.93 2.85 -12.42
C GLU A 199 3.15 1.45 -13.02
N ALA A 200 4.37 1.12 -13.45
CA ALA A 200 4.69 -0.18 -14.04
C ALA A 200 4.58 -1.32 -13.03
N THR A 201 4.33 -2.53 -13.51
CA THR A 201 4.32 -3.76 -12.71
C THR A 201 5.21 -4.81 -13.34
N LEU A 202 5.45 -5.93 -12.66
CA LEU A 202 6.19 -7.06 -13.24
C LEU A 202 5.37 -7.82 -14.30
N LEU A 203 4.06 -7.64 -14.36
CA LEU A 203 3.20 -8.18 -15.42
C LEU A 203 3.24 -7.24 -16.63
N ARG A 204 3.67 -7.76 -17.78
CA ARG A 204 3.79 -6.97 -19.02
C ARG A 204 2.47 -6.27 -19.37
N GLY A 205 2.56 -4.96 -19.59
CA GLY A 205 1.42 -4.12 -19.95
C GLY A 205 0.47 -3.76 -18.81
N VAL A 206 0.54 -4.43 -17.65
CA VAL A 206 -0.25 -4.09 -16.47
C VAL A 206 0.34 -2.87 -15.78
N ARG A 207 -0.50 -1.86 -15.54
CA ARG A 207 -0.12 -0.63 -14.86
C ARG A 207 -1.00 -0.39 -13.63
N GLN A 208 -0.48 0.36 -12.67
CA GLN A 208 -1.29 0.98 -11.61
C GLN A 208 -1.80 2.34 -12.10
N VAL A 209 -2.98 2.76 -11.67
CA VAL A 209 -3.33 4.17 -11.70
C VAL A 209 -2.43 4.87 -10.69
N GLY A 210 -1.72 5.91 -11.08
CA GLY A 210 -0.76 6.62 -10.22
C GLY A 210 -1.43 7.29 -9.01
N PRO A 211 -0.70 7.52 -7.89
CA PRO A 211 -1.20 8.33 -6.77
C PRO A 211 -1.60 9.73 -7.24
N GLY A 212 -2.81 10.17 -6.90
CA GLY A 212 -3.35 11.46 -7.35
C GLY A 212 -3.65 11.53 -8.85
N HIS A 213 -3.80 10.37 -9.52
CA HIS A 213 -4.13 10.30 -10.95
C HIS A 213 -5.52 9.75 -11.18
N ARG A 214 -6.03 10.05 -12.36
CA ARG A 214 -7.21 9.41 -12.96
C ARG A 214 -6.89 8.94 -14.37
N LEU A 215 -7.48 7.82 -14.76
CA LEU A 215 -7.57 7.36 -16.14
C LEU A 215 -8.99 7.56 -16.60
N THR A 216 -9.20 8.33 -17.65
CA THR A 216 -10.51 8.52 -18.29
C THR A 216 -10.55 7.70 -19.56
N ILE A 217 -11.52 6.78 -19.65
CA ILE A 217 -11.74 5.88 -20.78
C ILE A 217 -12.99 6.37 -21.52
N ALA A 218 -12.86 6.58 -22.83
CA ALA A 218 -13.92 7.01 -23.73
C ALA A 218 -13.90 6.18 -25.02
N ALA A 219 -14.83 6.44 -25.92
CA ALA A 219 -14.96 5.72 -27.18
C ALA A 219 -13.71 5.76 -28.07
N ASP A 220 -13.01 6.88 -28.06
CA ASP A 220 -11.82 7.18 -28.85
C ASP A 220 -10.50 6.76 -28.20
N GLY A 221 -10.55 6.24 -26.97
CA GLY A 221 -9.37 5.75 -26.25
C GLY A 221 -9.40 6.08 -24.75
N PHE A 222 -8.22 6.32 -24.19
CA PHE A 222 -8.09 6.70 -22.79
C PHE A 222 -6.99 7.75 -22.59
N ALA A 223 -7.14 8.55 -21.54
CA ALA A 223 -6.16 9.57 -21.16
C ALA A 223 -5.94 9.54 -19.64
N GLU A 224 -4.67 9.58 -19.23
CA GLU A 224 -4.28 9.72 -17.84
C GLU A 224 -4.05 11.19 -17.48
N THR A 225 -4.56 11.63 -16.35
CA THR A 225 -4.43 13.01 -15.86
C THR A 225 -4.11 12.99 -14.37
N ARG A 226 -3.10 13.75 -13.96
CA ARG A 226 -2.79 14.00 -12.56
C ARG A 226 -3.69 15.10 -12.03
N TYR A 227 -4.54 14.81 -11.06
CA TYR A 227 -5.43 15.79 -10.43
C TYR A 227 -4.85 16.38 -9.13
N TRP A 228 -3.85 15.70 -8.54
CA TRP A 228 -3.16 16.14 -7.34
C TRP A 228 -1.68 15.71 -7.35
N SER A 229 -0.84 16.51 -6.71
CA SER A 229 0.56 16.19 -6.45
C SER A 229 0.93 16.59 -5.03
N ILE A 230 1.94 15.91 -4.45
CA ILE A 230 2.51 16.31 -3.16
C ILE A 230 2.96 17.78 -3.27
N PRO A 231 2.54 18.68 -2.35
CA PRO A 231 2.89 20.09 -2.40
C PRO A 231 4.40 20.31 -2.48
N ASP A 232 4.81 21.15 -3.41
CA ASP A 232 6.19 21.56 -3.63
C ASP A 232 6.34 23.06 -3.34
N ASP A 233 7.57 23.51 -3.12
CA ASP A 233 7.88 24.91 -2.79
C ASP A 233 7.06 25.47 -1.60
N THR A 234 6.67 24.58 -0.68
CA THR A 234 5.91 24.97 0.50
C THR A 234 6.79 25.84 1.40
N GLU A 235 6.33 27.07 1.69
CA GLU A 235 7.02 27.95 2.64
C GLU A 235 7.17 27.26 4.00
N LYS A 236 8.40 27.25 4.53
CA LYS A 236 8.68 26.60 5.80
C LYS A 236 8.12 27.41 6.96
N LEU A 237 7.36 26.74 7.81
CA LEU A 237 6.75 27.34 8.98
C LEU A 237 7.82 27.74 10.00
N ARG A 238 7.68 28.95 10.53
CA ARG A 238 8.51 29.43 11.66
C ARG A 238 7.81 29.09 12.97
N LEU A 239 7.98 27.86 13.42
CA LEU A 239 7.36 27.35 14.65
C LEU A 239 8.44 26.99 15.66
N SER A 240 8.14 27.23 16.95
CA SER A 240 8.89 26.59 18.02
C SER A 240 8.67 25.07 17.97
N ARG A 241 9.53 24.30 18.63
CA ARG A 241 9.34 22.84 18.70
C ARG A 241 8.03 22.49 19.41
N GLU A 242 7.68 23.24 20.43
CA GLU A 242 6.46 23.02 21.20
C GLU A 242 5.21 23.28 20.35
N ASP A 243 5.15 24.40 19.61
CA ASP A 243 4.05 24.70 18.69
C ASP A 243 3.92 23.65 17.57
N ALA A 244 5.05 23.16 17.05
CA ALA A 244 5.05 22.10 16.04
C ALA A 244 4.48 20.77 16.59
N VAL A 245 4.82 20.43 17.83
CA VAL A 245 4.29 19.26 18.55
C VAL A 245 2.80 19.40 18.81
N ASP A 246 2.35 20.57 19.30
CA ASP A 246 0.94 20.86 19.57
C ASP A 246 0.10 20.77 18.30
N ARG A 247 0.62 21.31 17.20
CA ARG A 247 -0.05 21.26 15.90
C ARG A 247 -0.14 19.84 15.36
N LEU A 248 0.93 19.06 15.48
CA LEU A 248 0.91 17.63 15.10
C LEU A 248 -0.08 16.85 15.95
N ASP A 249 -0.10 17.07 17.27
CA ASP A 249 -1.03 16.40 18.18
C ASP A 249 -2.49 16.70 17.84
N HIS A 250 -2.80 17.98 17.61
CA HIS A 250 -4.14 18.40 17.20
C HIS A 250 -4.57 17.71 15.89
N LEU A 251 -3.71 17.73 14.87
CA LEU A 251 -4.01 17.10 13.58
C LEU A 251 -4.13 15.57 13.68
N LEU A 252 -3.27 14.92 14.46
CA LEU A 252 -3.34 13.46 14.65
C LEU A 252 -4.61 13.08 15.43
N CYS A 253 -5.01 13.83 16.44
CA CYS A 253 -6.27 13.63 17.14
C CYS A 253 -7.47 13.79 16.21
N ARG A 254 -7.46 14.79 15.34
CA ARG A 254 -8.51 15.02 14.34
C ARG A 254 -8.57 13.88 13.33
N SER A 255 -7.42 13.49 12.78
CA SER A 255 -7.29 12.38 11.84
C SER A 255 -7.79 11.08 12.45
N VAL A 256 -7.32 10.70 13.63
CA VAL A 256 -7.77 9.48 14.29
C VAL A 256 -9.28 9.50 14.54
N ARG A 257 -9.86 10.65 14.92
CA ARG A 257 -11.32 10.80 15.11
C ARG A 257 -12.11 10.45 13.86
N SER A 258 -11.65 10.84 12.67
CA SER A 258 -12.31 10.46 11.41
C SER A 258 -12.07 8.99 11.08
N HIS A 259 -10.87 8.47 11.34
CA HIS A 259 -10.49 7.07 11.04
C HIS A 259 -11.14 6.03 11.96
N VAL A 260 -11.63 6.38 13.16
CA VAL A 260 -12.33 5.43 14.05
C VAL A 260 -13.82 5.29 13.74
N ARG A 261 -14.35 6.04 12.77
CA ARG A 261 -15.75 5.89 12.33
C ARG A 261 -15.96 4.53 11.69
N SER A 262 -16.78 3.69 12.31
CA SER A 262 -17.05 2.33 11.86
C SER A 262 -18.29 1.78 12.57
N ASP A 263 -19.15 1.08 11.83
CA ASP A 263 -20.30 0.35 12.40
C ASP A 263 -19.91 -1.08 12.83
N VAL A 264 -18.61 -1.42 12.71
CA VAL A 264 -18.04 -2.69 13.16
C VAL A 264 -16.90 -2.45 14.15
N ASN A 265 -16.44 -3.52 14.80
CA ASN A 265 -15.32 -3.46 15.73
C ASN A 265 -14.05 -2.94 15.03
N LEU A 266 -13.25 -2.21 15.80
CA LEU A 266 -12.02 -1.59 15.32
C LEU A 266 -10.88 -1.88 16.29
N GLY A 267 -9.69 -2.09 15.76
CA GLY A 267 -8.46 -2.26 16.54
C GLY A 267 -7.30 -1.46 15.98
N CYS A 268 -6.13 -1.61 16.63
CA CYS A 268 -4.89 -1.00 16.20
C CYS A 268 -3.81 -2.04 15.96
N GLN A 269 -3.05 -1.90 14.88
CA GLN A 269 -1.77 -2.59 14.72
C GLN A 269 -0.74 -1.94 15.65
N LEU A 270 -0.31 -2.66 16.68
CA LEU A 270 0.64 -2.16 17.67
C LEU A 270 1.98 -2.89 17.56
N SER A 271 2.96 -2.25 16.95
CA SER A 271 4.32 -2.78 16.82
C SER A 271 5.21 -2.47 18.02
N GLY A 272 4.71 -1.73 19.02
CA GLY A 272 5.53 -1.15 20.08
C GLY A 272 6.35 0.06 19.62
N GLY A 273 6.31 0.46 18.34
CA GLY A 273 6.93 1.68 17.81
C GLY A 273 6.20 2.95 18.22
N VAL A 274 6.91 4.08 18.18
CA VAL A 274 6.37 5.40 18.55
C VAL A 274 5.08 5.72 17.77
N ASP A 275 5.09 5.47 16.46
CA ASP A 275 4.01 5.83 15.56
C ASP A 275 2.72 5.06 15.86
N SER A 276 2.81 3.73 15.89
CA SER A 276 1.68 2.85 16.20
C SER A 276 1.16 3.09 17.62
N SER A 277 2.04 3.41 18.56
CA SER A 277 1.66 3.71 19.95
C SER A 277 0.90 5.03 20.06
N LEU A 278 1.30 6.07 19.33
CA LEU A 278 0.56 7.34 19.27
C LEU A 278 -0.83 7.16 18.65
N VAL A 279 -0.92 6.39 17.54
CA VAL A 279 -2.23 6.06 16.92
C VAL A 279 -3.12 5.32 17.92
N THR A 280 -2.59 4.30 18.62
CA THR A 280 -3.34 3.51 19.60
C THR A 280 -3.85 4.36 20.76
N LEU A 281 -3.00 5.25 21.31
CA LEU A 281 -3.38 6.20 22.35
C LEU A 281 -4.54 7.10 21.92
N ARG A 282 -4.46 7.66 20.72
CA ARG A 282 -5.49 8.56 20.19
C ARG A 282 -6.77 7.81 19.83
N ALA A 283 -6.67 6.59 19.32
CA ALA A 283 -7.83 5.75 19.03
C ALA A 283 -8.58 5.39 20.31
N ARG A 284 -7.88 4.97 21.36
CA ARG A 284 -8.47 4.67 22.68
C ARG A 284 -9.15 5.87 23.31
N ALA A 285 -8.59 7.06 23.14
CA ALA A 285 -9.20 8.32 23.64
C ALA A 285 -10.51 8.69 22.90
N GLN A 286 -10.69 8.22 21.66
CA GLN A 286 -11.90 8.46 20.87
C GLN A 286 -12.95 7.35 21.03
N ARG A 287 -12.51 6.12 21.36
CA ARG A 287 -13.35 4.93 21.34
C ARG A 287 -12.91 3.93 22.42
N ALA A 288 -13.84 3.56 23.31
CA ALA A 288 -13.52 2.74 24.49
C ALA A 288 -13.28 1.24 24.19
N ASP A 289 -13.77 0.76 23.06
CA ASP A 289 -13.77 -0.65 22.63
C ASP A 289 -12.63 -0.97 21.64
N VAL A 290 -11.51 -0.24 21.72
CA VAL A 290 -10.34 -0.47 20.85
C VAL A 290 -9.39 -1.46 21.50
N ASP A 291 -9.06 -2.53 20.77
CA ASP A 291 -8.02 -3.51 21.10
C ASP A 291 -6.75 -3.30 20.26
N ALA A 292 -5.64 -3.79 20.76
CA ALA A 292 -4.36 -3.78 20.04
C ALA A 292 -3.95 -5.19 19.59
N PHE A 293 -3.47 -5.30 18.35
CA PHE A 293 -3.04 -6.55 17.73
C PHE A 293 -1.57 -6.45 17.32
N SER A 294 -0.79 -7.47 17.66
CA SER A 294 0.66 -7.47 17.50
C SER A 294 1.19 -8.82 17.06
N ILE A 295 2.27 -8.81 16.30
CA ILE A 295 3.11 -9.99 16.07
C ILE A 295 4.30 -9.96 17.03
N VAL A 296 4.63 -11.11 17.58
CA VAL A 296 5.82 -11.36 18.41
C VAL A 296 6.57 -12.56 17.86
N PHE A 297 7.85 -12.66 18.21
CA PHE A 297 8.74 -13.74 17.77
C PHE A 297 9.27 -14.50 18.98
N ASN A 298 9.52 -15.80 18.83
CA ASN A 298 10.15 -16.61 19.86
C ASN A 298 11.60 -16.18 20.15
N GLU A 299 12.27 -15.57 19.17
CA GLU A 299 13.64 -15.08 19.30
C GLU A 299 13.65 -13.68 19.93
N PRO A 300 14.21 -13.53 21.15
CA PRO A 300 14.14 -12.27 21.90
C PRO A 300 14.73 -11.06 21.16
N ARG A 301 15.75 -11.26 20.32
CA ARG A 301 16.39 -10.18 19.56
C ARG A 301 15.54 -9.62 18.42
N PHE A 302 14.49 -10.34 18.01
CA PHE A 302 13.53 -9.91 16.99
C PHE A 302 12.20 -9.49 17.60
N SER A 303 11.90 -9.86 18.86
CA SER A 303 10.65 -9.57 19.54
C SER A 303 10.67 -8.19 20.19
N GLU A 304 9.67 -7.37 19.90
CA GLU A 304 9.43 -6.09 20.58
C GLU A 304 8.36 -6.21 21.68
N GLU A 305 8.08 -7.41 22.17
CA GLU A 305 7.02 -7.72 23.14
C GLU A 305 7.01 -6.80 24.37
N ARG A 306 8.16 -6.49 24.95
CA ARG A 306 8.27 -5.54 26.08
C ARG A 306 7.66 -4.20 25.73
N TRP A 307 7.97 -3.66 24.55
CA TRP A 307 7.51 -2.34 24.14
C TRP A 307 6.04 -2.34 23.73
N ILE A 308 5.56 -3.44 23.15
CA ILE A 308 4.14 -3.68 22.87
C ILE A 308 3.35 -3.65 24.18
N ARG A 309 3.80 -4.39 25.21
CA ARG A 309 3.15 -4.40 26.52
C ARG A 309 3.15 -3.02 27.19
N THR A 310 4.28 -2.31 27.12
CA THR A 310 4.37 -0.95 27.67
C THR A 310 3.38 -0.02 26.97
N ALA A 311 3.33 -0.02 25.63
CA ALA A 311 2.44 0.84 24.87
C ALA A 311 0.95 0.50 25.11
N ALA A 312 0.60 -0.78 25.14
CA ALA A 312 -0.76 -1.24 25.43
C ALA A 312 -1.23 -0.83 26.83
N ALA A 313 -0.34 -1.00 27.86
CA ALA A 313 -0.63 -0.60 29.22
C ALA A 313 -0.80 0.93 29.33
N THR A 314 0.08 1.72 28.68
CA THR A 314 -0.03 3.19 28.67
C THR A 314 -1.32 3.64 27.98
N ALA A 315 -1.73 2.98 26.90
CA ALA A 315 -2.96 3.29 26.20
C ALA A 315 -4.23 2.76 26.90
N GLY A 316 -4.11 1.82 27.85
CA GLY A 316 -5.23 1.19 28.52
C GLY A 316 -6.08 0.32 27.58
N VAL A 317 -5.44 -0.41 26.64
CA VAL A 317 -6.09 -1.31 25.67
C VAL A 317 -5.75 -2.77 25.94
N ALA A 318 -6.69 -3.68 25.61
CA ALA A 318 -6.38 -5.11 25.56
C ALA A 318 -5.38 -5.40 24.42
N SER A 319 -4.39 -6.28 24.70
CA SER A 319 -3.31 -6.58 23.76
C SER A 319 -3.36 -8.04 23.36
N HIS A 320 -3.65 -8.30 22.09
CA HIS A 320 -3.63 -9.62 21.46
C HIS A 320 -2.29 -9.80 20.75
N GLN A 321 -1.49 -10.74 21.19
CA GLN A 321 -0.16 -11.00 20.65
C GLN A 321 -0.13 -12.38 19.99
N PHE A 322 0.28 -12.43 18.72
CA PHE A 322 0.35 -13.65 17.93
C PHE A 322 1.81 -13.97 17.61
N VAL A 323 2.21 -15.20 17.89
CA VAL A 323 3.56 -15.67 17.58
C VAL A 323 3.67 -15.96 16.09
N PHE A 324 4.70 -15.39 15.46
CA PHE A 324 5.08 -15.74 14.09
C PHE A 324 6.37 -16.58 14.16
N ASP A 325 6.25 -17.85 13.84
CA ASP A 325 7.32 -18.84 13.88
C ASP A 325 7.61 -19.44 12.48
N GLU A 326 8.44 -20.47 12.43
CA GLU A 326 8.77 -21.18 11.18
C GLU A 326 7.53 -21.79 10.51
N ALA A 327 6.60 -22.35 11.27
CA ALA A 327 5.38 -22.94 10.72
C ALA A 327 4.49 -21.86 10.10
N GLY A 328 4.33 -20.73 10.77
CA GLY A 328 3.64 -19.53 10.24
C GLY A 328 4.32 -19.01 8.99
N PHE A 329 5.65 -18.95 8.95
CA PHE A 329 6.41 -18.55 7.77
C PHE A 329 6.15 -19.48 6.58
N MET A 330 6.33 -20.78 6.74
CA MET A 330 6.13 -21.76 5.66
C MET A 330 4.68 -21.81 5.18
N GLY A 331 3.72 -21.73 6.10
CA GLY A 331 2.29 -21.77 5.78
C GLY A 331 1.79 -20.54 5.02
N ALA A 332 2.40 -19.37 5.26
CA ALA A 332 2.00 -18.13 4.60
C ALA A 332 2.60 -17.93 3.19
N LEU A 333 3.69 -18.63 2.83
CA LEU A 333 4.48 -18.34 1.62
C LEU A 333 3.65 -18.28 0.34
N ASP A 334 2.94 -19.35 0.01
CA ASP A 334 2.18 -19.43 -1.23
C ASP A 334 0.92 -18.54 -1.20
N ALA A 335 0.18 -18.52 -0.08
CA ALA A 335 -1.03 -17.73 0.05
C ALA A 335 -0.74 -16.22 0.02
N ALA A 336 0.23 -15.75 0.80
CA ALA A 336 0.61 -14.35 0.79
C ALA A 336 1.17 -13.91 -0.57
N SER A 337 1.96 -14.78 -1.25
CA SER A 337 2.45 -14.51 -2.60
C SER A 337 1.30 -14.33 -3.60
N TRP A 338 0.26 -15.16 -3.53
CA TRP A 338 -0.95 -15.02 -4.35
C TRP A 338 -1.68 -13.70 -4.08
N HIS A 339 -1.85 -13.33 -2.81
CA HIS A 339 -2.58 -12.11 -2.44
C HIS A 339 -1.78 -10.83 -2.70
N MET A 340 -0.46 -10.90 -2.76
CA MET A 340 0.35 -9.72 -3.05
C MET A 340 0.27 -9.26 -4.52
N ASP A 341 -0.08 -10.12 -5.47
CA ASP A 341 -0.11 -9.87 -6.93
C ASP A 341 1.24 -9.51 -7.57
N GLN A 342 2.24 -9.31 -6.79
CA GLN A 342 3.63 -9.02 -7.18
C GLN A 342 4.58 -9.76 -6.26
N PRO A 343 5.85 -9.94 -6.61
CA PRO A 343 6.82 -10.54 -5.70
C PRO A 343 6.87 -9.77 -4.38
N ILE A 344 6.79 -10.50 -3.27
CA ILE A 344 6.83 -9.91 -1.93
C ILE A 344 8.22 -9.32 -1.66
N GLY A 345 8.39 -8.01 -1.81
CA GLY A 345 9.67 -7.33 -1.60
C GLY A 345 10.12 -7.34 -0.13
N HIS A 346 9.17 -7.26 0.78
CA HIS A 346 9.41 -7.21 2.23
C HIS A 346 8.95 -8.51 2.89
N PRO A 347 9.87 -9.36 3.42
CA PRO A 347 9.51 -10.66 4.01
C PRO A 347 8.56 -10.56 5.21
N ASN A 348 8.57 -9.44 5.94
CA ASN A 348 7.64 -9.17 7.04
C ASN A 348 6.17 -9.02 6.60
N SER A 349 5.89 -8.96 5.30
CA SER A 349 4.54 -9.07 4.76
C SER A 349 3.83 -10.36 5.17
N LEU A 350 4.59 -11.46 5.33
CA LEU A 350 4.06 -12.76 5.80
C LEU A 350 3.54 -12.66 7.23
N ALA A 351 4.24 -11.93 8.08
CA ALA A 351 3.80 -11.71 9.46
C ALA A 351 2.58 -10.77 9.53
N LEU A 352 2.50 -9.79 8.63
CA LEU A 352 1.32 -8.92 8.48
C LEU A 352 0.11 -9.72 7.98
N TRP A 353 0.31 -10.66 7.06
CA TRP A 353 -0.72 -11.58 6.58
C TRP A 353 -1.30 -12.41 7.72
N LEU A 354 -0.43 -13.02 8.58
CA LEU A 354 -0.86 -13.75 9.78
C LEU A 354 -1.59 -12.84 10.78
N LEU A 355 -1.09 -11.61 11.00
CA LEU A 355 -1.75 -10.64 11.87
C LEU A 355 -3.19 -10.39 11.44
N ALA A 356 -3.40 -10.17 10.14
CA ALA A 356 -4.73 -9.94 9.58
C ALA A 356 -5.64 -11.16 9.74
N GLU A 357 -5.12 -12.37 9.45
CA GLU A 357 -5.85 -13.62 9.67
C GLU A 357 -6.36 -13.72 11.10
N ARG A 358 -5.47 -13.50 12.08
CA ARG A 358 -5.78 -13.65 13.51
C ARG A 358 -6.65 -12.53 14.06
N SER A 359 -6.53 -11.32 13.55
CA SER A 359 -7.30 -10.17 14.02
C SER A 359 -8.71 -10.11 13.43
N ARG A 360 -8.96 -10.73 12.27
CA ARG A 360 -10.24 -10.65 11.53
C ARG A 360 -11.47 -10.96 12.41
N ALA A 361 -11.39 -11.97 13.26
CA ALA A 361 -12.50 -12.37 14.12
C ALA A 361 -12.84 -11.34 15.21
N HIS A 362 -11.89 -10.47 15.55
CA HIS A 362 -12.03 -9.45 16.60
C HIS A 362 -12.32 -8.07 16.01
N ALA A 363 -11.57 -7.68 15.00
CA ALA A 363 -11.60 -6.33 14.42
C ALA A 363 -11.39 -6.38 12.89
N PRO A 364 -12.45 -6.23 12.09
CA PRO A 364 -12.35 -6.15 10.63
C PRO A 364 -11.73 -4.82 10.15
N VAL A 365 -11.47 -3.87 11.04
CA VAL A 365 -10.78 -2.59 10.76
C VAL A 365 -9.60 -2.43 11.70
N LEU A 366 -8.42 -2.10 11.17
CA LEU A 366 -7.21 -1.85 11.93
C LEU A 366 -6.60 -0.49 11.59
N LEU A 367 -6.28 0.31 12.60
CA LEU A 367 -5.47 1.51 12.44
C LEU A 367 -3.99 1.16 12.50
N ALA A 368 -3.19 1.71 11.59
CA ALA A 368 -1.75 1.48 11.49
C ALA A 368 -0.97 2.81 11.59
N GLY A 369 0.28 2.72 12.03
CA GLY A 369 1.20 3.87 12.09
C GLY A 369 2.02 4.10 10.81
N GLU A 370 1.64 3.50 9.67
CA GLU A 370 2.36 3.63 8.40
C GLU A 370 2.36 5.08 7.89
N GLY A 371 3.42 5.45 7.18
CA GLY A 371 3.62 6.77 6.60
C GLY A 371 4.37 7.77 7.49
N ALA A 372 4.43 7.54 8.80
CA ALA A 372 5.12 8.45 9.72
C ALA A 372 6.63 8.56 9.45
N ASP A 373 7.28 7.47 9.02
CA ASP A 373 8.70 7.46 8.69
C ASP A 373 9.01 8.29 7.44
N GLU A 374 8.19 8.17 6.41
CA GLU A 374 8.33 8.86 5.13
C GLU A 374 8.01 10.34 5.25
N LEU A 375 7.02 10.70 6.06
CA LEU A 375 6.63 12.10 6.28
C LEU A 375 7.61 12.85 7.17
N PHE A 376 8.08 12.22 8.26
CA PHE A 376 8.84 12.91 9.31
C PHE A 376 10.31 12.49 9.39
N GLY A 377 10.84 11.84 8.36
CA GLY A 377 12.27 11.52 8.25
C GLY A 377 12.71 10.40 9.20
N GLY A 378 11.99 9.28 9.26
CA GLY A 378 12.25 8.18 10.20
C GLY A 378 13.42 7.26 9.85
N TYR A 379 13.95 7.32 8.64
CA TYR A 379 15.03 6.45 8.17
C TYR A 379 16.41 7.10 8.32
N GLY A 380 17.42 6.30 8.67
CA GLY A 380 18.79 6.78 8.83
C GLY A 380 19.38 7.45 7.57
N ARG A 381 18.93 7.06 6.38
CA ARG A 381 19.36 7.68 5.10
C ARG A 381 19.00 9.16 4.98
N PHE A 382 17.95 9.63 5.65
CA PHE A 382 17.60 11.05 5.66
C PHE A 382 18.60 11.89 6.45
N ALA A 383 19.16 11.33 7.52
CA ALA A 383 20.19 12.00 8.29
C ALA A 383 21.51 12.14 7.50
N ALA A 384 21.86 11.11 6.73
CA ALA A 384 22.99 11.18 5.81
C ALA A 384 22.80 12.27 4.73
N ALA A 385 21.57 12.44 4.24
CA ALA A 385 21.23 13.48 3.26
C ALA A 385 21.42 14.91 3.80
N ILE A 386 21.25 15.14 5.13
CA ILE A 386 21.46 16.46 5.75
C ILE A 386 22.94 16.71 6.08
N SER A 387 23.66 15.69 6.57
CA SER A 387 25.00 15.87 7.12
C SER A 387 26.06 16.24 6.08
N GLY A 388 25.68 16.24 4.78
CA GLY A 388 26.61 16.58 3.72
C GLY A 388 27.85 15.69 3.67
N THR A 389 27.80 14.52 4.34
CA THR A 389 28.94 13.59 4.35
C THR A 389 29.18 13.18 2.91
N PRO A 390 30.32 13.54 2.29
CA PRO A 390 30.59 13.17 0.92
C PRO A 390 30.53 11.64 0.85
N SER A 391 29.61 11.10 0.07
CA SER A 391 29.82 9.75 -0.44
C SER A 391 31.21 9.78 -1.08
N SER A 392 32.08 8.87 -0.69
CA SER A 392 33.40 8.72 -1.29
C SER A 392 33.35 8.33 -2.78
N ALA A 393 32.17 8.35 -3.37
CA ALA A 393 31.91 8.07 -4.78
C ALA A 393 31.69 9.39 -5.56
N PRO A 394 32.16 9.48 -6.81
CA PRO A 394 32.07 10.66 -7.68
C PRO A 394 30.65 10.83 -8.29
N HIS A 395 29.58 10.49 -7.56
CA HIS A 395 28.22 10.55 -8.06
C HIS A 395 27.49 11.81 -7.57
N ASP A 396 26.59 12.31 -8.42
CA ASP A 396 25.59 13.31 -8.09
C ASP A 396 24.86 12.91 -6.77
N PRO A 397 24.62 13.84 -5.83
CA PRO A 397 23.90 13.58 -4.57
C PRO A 397 22.56 12.86 -4.75
N VAL A 398 21.84 13.12 -5.83
CA VAL A 398 20.58 12.45 -6.18
C VAL A 398 20.81 10.96 -6.45
N ASP A 399 21.79 10.66 -7.31
CA ASP A 399 22.15 9.28 -7.62
C ASP A 399 22.67 8.53 -6.39
N ALA A 400 23.47 9.19 -5.56
CA ALA A 400 23.95 8.62 -4.32
C ALA A 400 22.81 8.26 -3.38
N PHE A 401 21.80 9.13 -3.26
CA PHE A 401 20.60 8.85 -2.45
C PHE A 401 19.78 7.69 -3.02
N ILE A 402 19.49 7.70 -4.34
CA ILE A 402 18.75 6.63 -5.01
C ILE A 402 19.46 5.28 -4.83
N ARG A 403 20.77 5.21 -5.09
CA ARG A 403 21.57 3.99 -4.95
C ARG A 403 21.65 3.50 -3.49
N ALA A 404 21.61 4.40 -2.50
CA ALA A 404 21.55 4.04 -1.09
C ALA A 404 20.23 3.36 -0.69
N THR A 405 19.17 3.45 -1.51
CA THR A 405 17.92 2.71 -1.31
C THR A 405 17.94 1.30 -1.91
N ALA A 406 18.94 0.97 -2.73
CA ALA A 406 19.08 -0.33 -3.37
C ALA A 406 19.64 -1.40 -2.41
N PHE A 407 19.07 -2.61 -2.48
CA PHE A 407 19.54 -3.80 -1.75
C PHE A 407 20.66 -4.55 -2.47
N HIS A 408 20.69 -4.47 -3.80
CA HIS A 408 21.76 -5.02 -4.61
C HIS A 408 22.46 -3.93 -5.41
N SER A 409 23.78 -3.85 -5.26
CA SER A 409 24.62 -3.03 -6.13
C SER A 409 24.63 -3.59 -7.56
N GLU A 410 24.93 -2.74 -8.54
CA GLU A 410 25.10 -3.15 -9.94
C GLU A 410 26.08 -4.32 -10.10
N THR A 411 27.24 -4.25 -9.44
CA THR A 411 28.25 -5.32 -9.46
C THR A 411 27.70 -6.65 -8.92
N ARG A 412 26.82 -6.61 -7.93
CA ARG A 412 26.21 -7.79 -7.36
C ARG A 412 25.12 -8.34 -8.28
N LEU A 413 24.33 -7.45 -8.86
CA LEU A 413 23.28 -7.81 -9.81
C LEU A 413 23.87 -8.41 -11.10
N ALA A 414 24.93 -7.85 -11.65
CA ALA A 414 25.63 -8.37 -12.83
C ALA A 414 26.16 -9.81 -12.64
N LYS A 415 26.52 -10.21 -11.41
CA LYS A 415 26.89 -11.61 -11.12
C LYS A 415 25.70 -12.54 -11.16
N LEU A 416 24.52 -12.09 -10.76
CA LEU A 416 23.29 -12.84 -10.72
C LEU A 416 22.62 -12.94 -12.10
N ARG A 417 22.71 -11.87 -12.87
CA ARG A 417 22.11 -11.67 -14.17
C ARG A 417 23.08 -10.88 -15.04
N PRO A 418 23.92 -11.55 -15.86
CA PRO A 418 24.98 -10.86 -16.64
C PRO A 418 24.47 -9.76 -17.59
N ALA A 419 23.22 -9.89 -18.08
CA ALA A 419 22.57 -8.90 -18.93
C ALA A 419 21.85 -7.78 -18.14
N ALA A 420 22.01 -7.72 -16.82
CA ALA A 420 21.34 -6.70 -15.99
C ALA A 420 21.82 -5.28 -16.31
N ASP A 421 20.85 -4.38 -16.47
CA ASP A 421 21.08 -2.95 -16.66
C ASP A 421 20.16 -2.14 -15.71
N LEU A 422 20.76 -1.45 -14.74
CA LEU A 422 20.04 -0.56 -13.82
C LEU A 422 19.86 0.86 -14.37
N GLY A 423 20.43 1.19 -15.51
CA GLY A 423 20.32 2.51 -16.11
C GLY A 423 18.88 3.00 -16.22
N PRO A 424 17.98 2.26 -16.87
CA PRO A 424 16.56 2.64 -16.99
C PRO A 424 15.86 2.84 -15.65
N ALA A 425 16.12 1.97 -14.66
CA ALA A 425 15.54 2.07 -13.32
C ALA A 425 16.04 3.30 -12.55
N ILE A 426 17.34 3.62 -12.66
CA ILE A 426 17.93 4.82 -12.04
C ILE A 426 17.38 6.07 -12.72
N GLU A 427 17.31 6.12 -14.04
CA GLU A 427 16.74 7.24 -14.81
C GLU A 427 15.28 7.52 -14.40
N LYS A 428 14.45 6.49 -14.37
CA LYS A 428 13.05 6.60 -13.90
C LYS A 428 12.98 7.18 -12.48
N ARG A 429 13.78 6.65 -11.56
CA ARG A 429 13.82 7.11 -10.17
C ARG A 429 14.37 8.53 -10.04
N ARG A 430 15.36 8.90 -10.86
CA ARG A 430 15.86 10.27 -10.96
C ARG A 430 14.77 11.23 -11.44
N ALA A 431 14.00 10.86 -12.46
CA ALA A 431 12.86 11.65 -12.93
C ALA A 431 11.84 11.90 -11.82
N ILE A 432 11.47 10.85 -11.04
CA ILE A 432 10.58 10.99 -9.88
C ILE A 432 11.17 11.93 -8.81
N PHE A 433 12.48 11.85 -8.54
CA PHE A 433 13.16 12.71 -7.58
C PHE A 433 13.14 14.17 -8.04
N GLN A 434 13.49 14.42 -9.31
CA GLN A 434 13.60 15.72 -9.93
C GLN A 434 12.27 16.45 -10.18
N GLU A 435 11.13 15.78 -10.02
CA GLU A 435 9.85 16.48 -9.96
C GLU A 435 9.80 17.48 -8.79
N GLY A 436 10.58 17.26 -7.71
CA GLY A 436 10.67 18.16 -6.55
C GLY A 436 11.57 19.38 -6.82
N ARG A 437 11.12 20.55 -6.38
CA ARG A 437 11.82 21.84 -6.51
C ARG A 437 12.25 22.43 -5.17
N SER A 438 12.09 21.68 -4.09
CA SER A 438 12.41 22.09 -2.73
C SER A 438 13.88 21.79 -2.36
N ASP A 439 14.23 22.01 -1.08
CA ASP A 439 15.53 21.61 -0.54
C ASP A 439 15.77 20.09 -0.66
N HIS A 440 17.04 19.66 -0.53
CA HIS A 440 17.43 18.27 -0.75
C HIS A 440 16.70 17.28 0.16
N LEU A 441 16.56 17.58 1.46
CA LEU A 441 15.82 16.71 2.39
C LEU A 441 14.35 16.60 1.99
N SER A 442 13.72 17.72 1.70
CA SER A 442 12.31 17.76 1.25
C SER A 442 12.10 16.94 -0.03
N ASN A 443 13.05 16.96 -0.95
CA ASN A 443 12.99 16.14 -2.17
C ASN A 443 13.23 14.65 -1.87
N CYS A 444 14.13 14.32 -0.92
CA CYS A 444 14.31 12.94 -0.44
C CYS A 444 13.02 12.37 0.18
N LEU A 445 12.36 13.13 1.05
CA LEU A 445 11.09 12.72 1.67
C LEU A 445 9.98 12.55 0.61
N ARG A 446 9.88 13.51 -0.32
CA ARG A 446 8.93 13.44 -1.43
C ARG A 446 9.16 12.21 -2.31
N TYR A 447 10.41 11.91 -2.64
CA TYR A 447 10.78 10.72 -3.41
C TYR A 447 10.35 9.44 -2.68
N GLU A 448 10.60 9.33 -1.38
CA GLU A 448 10.17 8.17 -0.58
C GLU A 448 8.64 8.04 -0.54
N MET A 449 7.92 9.14 -0.43
CA MET A 449 6.45 9.15 -0.49
C MET A 449 5.92 8.68 -1.87
N ARG A 450 6.66 8.94 -2.95
CA ARG A 450 6.27 8.57 -4.33
C ARG A 450 6.73 7.18 -4.74
N THR A 451 7.63 6.56 -3.98
CA THR A 451 8.22 5.26 -4.32
C THR A 451 8.01 4.23 -3.22
N HIS A 452 8.81 4.26 -2.18
CA HIS A 452 8.82 3.26 -1.11
C HIS A 452 7.49 3.22 -0.33
N LEU A 453 6.92 4.38 0.02
CA LEU A 453 5.65 4.44 0.73
C LEU A 453 4.51 3.78 -0.08
N VAL A 454 4.47 4.00 -1.40
CA VAL A 454 3.44 3.37 -2.26
C VAL A 454 3.52 1.85 -2.19
N ASP A 455 4.74 1.27 -2.21
CA ASP A 455 4.93 -0.18 -2.06
C ASP A 455 4.53 -0.68 -0.66
N LEU A 456 4.86 0.07 0.40
CA LEU A 456 4.45 -0.25 1.77
C LEU A 456 2.91 -0.23 1.93
N LEU A 457 2.23 0.72 1.31
CA LEU A 457 0.77 0.84 1.34
C LEU A 457 0.09 -0.29 0.55
N LEU A 458 0.64 -0.67 -0.61
CA LEU A 458 0.18 -1.85 -1.36
C LEU A 458 0.33 -3.13 -0.53
N ARG A 459 1.48 -3.31 0.11
CA ARG A 459 1.73 -4.42 1.03
C ARG A 459 0.70 -4.43 2.18
N GLN A 460 0.48 -3.26 2.79
CA GLN A 460 -0.46 -3.11 3.90
C GLN A 460 -1.87 -3.48 3.46
N ASP A 461 -2.35 -2.91 2.36
CA ASP A 461 -3.69 -3.20 1.83
C ASP A 461 -3.85 -4.69 1.47
N LYS A 462 -2.94 -5.24 0.66
CA LYS A 462 -3.10 -6.60 0.12
C LYS A 462 -2.98 -7.69 1.17
N MET A 463 -2.06 -7.54 2.12
CA MET A 463 -1.89 -8.52 3.19
C MET A 463 -3.07 -8.52 4.15
N THR A 464 -3.61 -7.35 4.48
CA THR A 464 -4.77 -7.27 5.36
C THR A 464 -6.06 -7.66 4.64
N MET A 465 -6.23 -7.24 3.38
CA MET A 465 -7.41 -7.60 2.59
C MET A 465 -7.45 -9.05 2.14
N ALA A 466 -6.34 -9.78 2.16
CA ALA A 466 -6.34 -11.24 2.02
C ALA A 466 -7.31 -11.93 3.00
N HIS A 467 -7.57 -11.28 4.14
CA HIS A 467 -8.46 -11.75 5.20
C HIS A 467 -9.65 -10.80 5.45
N ALA A 468 -10.01 -9.95 4.49
CA ALA A 468 -11.09 -8.98 4.63
C ALA A 468 -10.91 -8.05 5.85
N VAL A 469 -9.69 -7.61 6.15
CA VAL A 469 -9.37 -6.62 7.18
C VAL A 469 -9.01 -5.31 6.52
N GLU A 470 -9.73 -4.25 6.85
CA GLU A 470 -9.43 -2.90 6.38
C GLU A 470 -8.31 -2.27 7.20
N SER A 471 -7.23 -1.86 6.56
CA SER A 471 -6.20 -1.04 7.20
C SER A 471 -6.39 0.43 6.90
N ARG A 472 -6.32 1.27 7.95
CA ARG A 472 -6.39 2.74 7.91
C ARG A 472 -5.10 3.33 8.44
N VAL A 473 -4.67 4.45 7.85
CA VAL A 473 -3.34 5.05 8.06
C VAL A 473 -3.42 6.52 8.46
N PRO A 474 -3.77 6.84 9.72
CA PRO A 474 -4.07 8.20 10.16
C PRO A 474 -2.96 9.23 9.91
N PHE A 475 -1.68 8.83 9.86
CA PHE A 475 -0.58 9.75 9.54
C PHE A 475 -0.63 10.30 8.12
N LEU A 476 -1.35 9.64 7.20
CA LEU A 476 -1.44 10.05 5.79
C LEU A 476 -2.65 10.92 5.46
N GLU A 477 -3.37 11.42 6.48
CA GLU A 477 -4.41 12.43 6.30
C GLU A 477 -3.80 13.72 5.76
N GLN A 478 -4.47 14.37 4.81
CA GLN A 478 -3.93 15.47 4.01
C GLN A 478 -3.30 16.59 4.84
N HIS A 479 -3.93 17.03 5.92
CA HIS A 479 -3.39 18.14 6.74
C HIS A 479 -2.13 17.76 7.52
N ILE A 480 -1.93 16.46 7.83
CA ILE A 480 -0.67 15.96 8.40
C ILE A 480 0.43 15.95 7.34
N VAL A 481 0.08 15.53 6.12
CA VAL A 481 1.00 15.61 4.96
C VAL A 481 1.42 17.06 4.72
N ASP A 482 0.48 18.00 4.69
CA ASP A 482 0.75 19.42 4.50
C ASP A 482 1.63 20.00 5.62
N LEU A 483 1.34 19.65 6.88
CA LEU A 483 2.20 20.03 8.02
C LEU A 483 3.62 19.49 7.84
N ALA A 484 3.78 18.18 7.56
CA ALA A 484 5.08 17.57 7.41
C ALA A 484 5.92 18.24 6.30
N ARG A 485 5.27 18.63 5.19
CA ARG A 485 5.92 19.36 4.08
C ARG A 485 6.30 20.79 4.45
N ALA A 486 5.55 21.43 5.33
CA ALA A 486 5.80 22.79 5.77
C ALA A 486 6.79 22.89 6.97
N LEU A 487 7.09 21.79 7.66
CA LEU A 487 8.06 21.80 8.77
C LEU A 487 9.49 21.98 8.25
N PRO A 488 10.30 22.81 8.95
CA PRO A 488 11.74 22.92 8.69
C PRO A 488 12.49 21.62 9.12
N ALA A 489 13.67 21.42 8.55
CA ALA A 489 14.47 20.21 8.70
C ALA A 489 14.73 19.80 10.15
N GLU A 490 14.97 20.76 11.06
CA GLU A 490 15.25 20.53 12.50
C GLU A 490 14.09 19.93 13.28
N HIS A 491 12.85 19.96 12.74
CA HIS A 491 11.69 19.28 13.32
C HIS A 491 11.53 17.86 12.80
N LEU A 492 12.19 17.52 11.71
CA LEU A 492 12.14 16.21 11.05
C LEU A 492 13.34 15.35 11.45
N VAL A 493 14.55 15.84 11.21
CA VAL A 493 15.81 15.16 11.50
C VAL A 493 16.72 16.10 12.29
N GLY A 494 17.10 15.68 13.50
CA GLY A 494 17.95 16.47 14.39
C GLY A 494 19.43 16.13 14.22
N ALA A 495 20.28 16.96 14.86
CA ALA A 495 21.69 16.70 14.98
C ALA A 495 21.97 15.32 15.59
N ALA A 496 23.13 14.74 15.27
CA ALA A 496 23.54 13.49 15.85
C ALA A 496 23.58 13.56 17.40
N SER A 497 23.10 12.51 18.05
CA SER A 497 23.25 12.35 19.49
C SER A 497 24.75 12.32 19.88
N PRO A 498 25.10 12.47 21.17
CA PRO A 498 26.49 12.30 21.62
C PRO A 498 27.13 10.96 21.22
N ALA A 499 26.32 9.94 20.95
CA ALA A 499 26.75 8.64 20.43
C ALA A 499 26.91 8.59 18.90
N GLY A 500 26.80 9.73 18.20
CA GLY A 500 26.92 9.82 16.74
C GLY A 500 25.72 9.31 15.96
N VAL A 501 24.61 8.95 16.63
CA VAL A 501 23.40 8.45 15.98
C VAL A 501 22.46 9.63 15.68
N PRO A 502 22.04 9.83 14.43
CA PRO A 502 21.10 10.90 14.08
C PRO A 502 19.76 10.73 14.78
N VAL A 503 19.19 11.83 15.23
CA VAL A 503 17.83 11.84 15.79
C VAL A 503 16.84 11.97 14.64
N THR A 504 16.05 10.93 14.42
CA THR A 504 15.02 10.89 13.39
C THR A 504 13.64 11.16 13.98
N LYS A 505 12.67 11.64 13.18
CA LYS A 505 11.29 11.94 13.59
C LYS A 505 11.21 12.86 14.83
N VAL A 506 11.95 13.95 14.82
CA VAL A 506 12.13 14.82 15.98
C VAL A 506 10.80 15.25 16.59
N VAL A 507 9.87 15.79 15.79
CA VAL A 507 8.56 16.27 16.26
C VAL A 507 7.66 15.12 16.75
N VAL A 508 7.68 13.95 16.08
CA VAL A 508 6.88 12.78 16.47
C VAL A 508 7.38 12.20 17.79
N LYS A 509 8.71 12.10 17.96
CA LYS A 509 9.32 11.67 19.22
C LYS A 509 9.06 12.65 20.35
N ALA A 510 9.10 13.96 20.07
CA ALA A 510 8.77 14.98 21.06
C ALA A 510 7.30 14.86 21.48
N LEU A 511 6.38 14.57 20.57
CA LEU A 511 4.99 14.28 20.90
C LEU A 511 4.87 13.03 21.78
N ALA A 512 5.60 11.95 21.44
CA ALA A 512 5.56 10.70 22.19
C ALA A 512 6.06 10.83 23.63
N ARG A 513 7.00 11.75 23.92
CA ARG A 513 7.47 12.05 25.29
C ARG A 513 6.38 12.53 26.22
N ARG A 514 5.26 13.01 25.71
CA ARG A 514 4.11 13.41 26.54
C ARG A 514 3.43 12.20 27.23
N SER A 515 3.67 10.99 26.72
CA SER A 515 3.01 9.77 27.20
C SER A 515 3.97 8.62 27.52
N PHE A 516 5.19 8.67 27.01
CA PHE A 516 6.20 7.61 27.15
C PHE A 516 7.52 8.17 27.67
N ASP A 517 8.28 7.35 28.38
CA ASP A 517 9.59 7.70 28.89
C ASP A 517 10.67 7.76 27.77
N GLU A 518 11.83 8.31 28.11
CA GLU A 518 12.97 8.45 27.20
C GLU A 518 13.47 7.08 26.68
N ALA A 519 13.41 6.05 27.51
CA ALA A 519 13.86 4.70 27.12
C ALA A 519 12.96 4.13 26.00
N PHE A 520 11.65 4.40 26.07
CA PHE A 520 10.70 3.99 25.03
C PHE A 520 10.91 4.80 23.75
N VAL A 521 11.02 6.14 23.85
CA VAL A 521 11.06 7.06 22.71
C VAL A 521 12.38 6.94 21.93
N HIS A 522 13.50 6.77 22.64
CA HIS A 522 14.84 6.75 22.04
C HIS A 522 15.46 5.36 21.94
N ARG A 523 14.69 4.31 22.21
CA ARG A 523 15.18 2.97 21.99
C ARG A 523 15.66 2.76 20.54
N ARG A 524 16.63 1.90 20.36
CA ARG A 524 17.03 1.48 19.02
C ARG A 524 15.82 0.84 18.32
N LYS A 525 15.42 1.42 17.19
CA LYS A 525 14.36 0.84 16.36
C LYS A 525 14.82 -0.55 15.92
N SER A 526 14.15 -1.60 16.36
CA SER A 526 14.19 -2.87 15.69
C SER A 526 13.26 -2.72 14.49
N ALA A 527 13.82 -2.75 13.28
CA ALA A 527 12.94 -2.90 12.12
C ALA A 527 12.15 -4.19 12.34
N PHE A 528 10.89 -4.23 11.88
CA PHE A 528 10.05 -5.44 11.95
C PHE A 528 10.65 -6.53 11.04
N ASN A 529 11.80 -7.08 11.47
CA ASN A 529 12.61 -8.04 10.74
C ASN A 529 12.27 -9.45 11.18
N LEU A 530 12.22 -10.37 10.23
CA LEU A 530 12.04 -11.79 10.48
C LEU A 530 13.41 -12.48 10.76
N PRO A 531 13.45 -13.56 11.55
CA PRO A 531 14.62 -14.41 11.71
C PRO A 531 14.84 -15.31 10.46
N LEU A 532 14.92 -14.70 9.26
CA LEU A 532 14.95 -15.40 7.97
C LEU A 532 16.07 -16.44 7.87
N ALA A 533 17.26 -16.12 8.41
CA ALA A 533 18.38 -17.06 8.37
C ALA A 533 18.07 -18.37 9.10
N GLN A 534 17.23 -18.33 10.14
CA GLN A 534 16.75 -19.50 10.84
C GLN A 534 15.72 -20.27 9.99
N TYR A 535 14.72 -19.56 9.47
CA TYR A 535 13.67 -20.16 8.64
C TYR A 535 14.25 -20.81 7.37
N PHE A 536 15.24 -20.18 6.75
CA PHE A 536 15.92 -20.73 5.55
C PHE A 536 16.74 -22.00 5.83
N ARG A 537 17.06 -22.31 7.09
CA ARG A 537 17.72 -23.56 7.49
C ARG A 537 16.74 -24.68 7.77
N SER A 538 15.46 -24.40 7.86
CA SER A 538 14.47 -25.42 8.14
C SER A 538 14.45 -26.50 7.06
N LYS A 539 14.17 -27.73 7.45
CA LYS A 539 14.08 -28.85 6.50
C LYS A 539 13.03 -28.57 5.42
N ALA A 540 11.89 -27.98 5.82
CA ALA A 540 10.81 -27.66 4.91
C ALA A 540 11.24 -26.64 3.82
N PHE A 541 11.93 -25.56 4.24
CA PHE A 541 12.43 -24.56 3.30
C PHE A 541 13.54 -25.11 2.39
N VAL A 542 14.47 -25.91 2.95
CA VAL A 542 15.54 -26.57 2.18
C VAL A 542 14.94 -27.47 1.09
N THR A 543 13.97 -28.30 1.45
CA THR A 543 13.25 -29.17 0.49
C THR A 543 12.56 -28.32 -0.59
N MET A 544 11.85 -27.27 -0.21
CA MET A 544 11.20 -26.36 -1.17
C MET A 544 12.21 -25.71 -2.13
N MET A 545 13.36 -25.27 -1.61
CA MET A 545 14.42 -24.69 -2.45
C MET A 545 14.96 -25.68 -3.47
N GLU A 546 15.34 -26.90 -3.04
CA GLU A 546 15.97 -27.89 -3.92
C GLU A 546 14.97 -28.52 -4.91
N ASP A 547 13.76 -28.83 -4.46
CA ASP A 547 12.80 -29.61 -5.26
C ASP A 547 11.87 -28.71 -6.11
N ARG A 548 11.70 -27.43 -5.73
CA ARG A 548 10.73 -26.55 -6.38
C ARG A 548 11.36 -25.26 -6.93
N LEU A 549 12.01 -24.45 -6.08
CA LEU A 549 12.39 -23.09 -6.47
C LEU A 549 13.63 -23.07 -7.39
N LEU A 550 14.70 -23.78 -7.06
CA LEU A 550 15.89 -23.81 -7.92
C LEU A 550 15.61 -24.45 -9.30
N PRO A 551 14.83 -25.55 -9.42
CA PRO A 551 14.39 -26.06 -10.73
C PRO A 551 13.55 -25.06 -11.52
N GLY A 552 12.62 -24.35 -10.85
CA GLY A 552 11.80 -23.30 -11.49
C GLY A 552 12.65 -22.13 -12.00
N MET A 553 13.55 -21.60 -11.19
CA MET A 553 14.48 -20.54 -11.57
C MET A 553 15.36 -20.94 -12.77
N ARG A 554 15.81 -22.22 -12.80
CA ARG A 554 16.60 -22.74 -13.93
C ARG A 554 15.78 -22.78 -15.21
N SER A 555 14.57 -23.28 -15.16
CA SER A 555 13.66 -23.33 -16.31
C SER A 555 13.31 -21.92 -16.83
N ARG A 556 13.16 -20.96 -15.92
CA ARG A 556 12.80 -19.58 -16.24
C ARG A 556 13.94 -18.77 -16.87
N GLY A 557 15.18 -19.06 -16.49
CA GLY A 557 16.37 -18.45 -17.09
C GLY A 557 16.58 -16.95 -16.79
N LEU A 558 15.87 -16.38 -15.82
CA LEU A 558 16.01 -14.96 -15.45
C LEU A 558 17.31 -14.68 -14.69
N VAL A 559 17.83 -15.65 -13.97
CA VAL A 559 18.98 -15.52 -13.08
C VAL A 559 19.90 -16.75 -13.20
N ASP A 560 21.19 -16.55 -12.90
CA ASP A 560 22.16 -17.67 -12.80
C ASP A 560 21.90 -18.47 -11.53
N VAL A 561 21.35 -19.68 -11.67
CA VAL A 561 20.96 -20.56 -10.56
C VAL A 561 22.15 -20.99 -9.72
N GLU A 562 23.35 -21.11 -10.29
CA GLU A 562 24.54 -21.46 -9.52
C GLU A 562 25.02 -20.29 -8.64
N VAL A 563 24.82 -19.07 -9.11
CA VAL A 563 25.01 -17.87 -8.27
C VAL A 563 23.96 -17.83 -7.15
N VAL A 564 22.68 -18.08 -7.46
CA VAL A 564 21.60 -18.16 -6.48
C VAL A 564 21.93 -19.19 -5.40
N ARG A 565 22.36 -20.40 -5.78
CA ARG A 565 22.74 -21.47 -4.85
C ARG A 565 23.89 -21.05 -3.93
N ARG A 566 24.92 -20.35 -4.45
CA ARG A 566 26.00 -19.79 -3.65
C ARG A 566 25.52 -18.72 -2.68
N TRP A 567 24.59 -17.87 -3.10
CA TRP A 567 24.02 -16.83 -2.25
C TRP A 567 23.14 -17.44 -1.14
N TRP A 568 22.35 -18.45 -1.46
CA TRP A 568 21.57 -19.17 -0.46
C TRP A 568 22.44 -19.76 0.64
N ARG A 569 23.51 -20.48 0.28
CA ARG A 569 24.46 -20.99 1.27
C ARG A 569 25.07 -19.89 2.16
N ARG A 570 25.33 -18.71 1.61
CA ARG A 570 25.78 -17.54 2.40
C ARG A 570 24.68 -16.95 3.26
N ALA A 571 23.44 -16.88 2.78
CA ALA A 571 22.30 -16.39 3.53
C ALA A 571 22.01 -17.23 4.78
N LEU A 572 22.40 -18.51 4.78
CA LEU A 572 22.31 -19.38 5.96
C LEU A 572 23.27 -18.98 7.09
N SER A 573 24.35 -18.27 6.80
CA SER A 573 25.42 -17.96 7.75
C SER A 573 25.50 -16.49 8.20
N ALA A 574 24.97 -15.53 7.42
CA ALA A 574 25.21 -14.10 7.66
C ALA A 574 23.97 -13.23 7.40
N HIS A 575 23.64 -12.40 8.38
CA HIS A 575 22.47 -11.52 8.40
C HIS A 575 22.33 -10.54 7.19
N PRO A 576 23.37 -9.81 6.74
CA PRO A 576 23.19 -8.78 5.70
C PRO A 576 22.82 -9.31 4.32
N THR A 577 23.04 -10.61 4.05
CA THR A 577 22.76 -11.22 2.74
C THR A 577 21.38 -11.85 2.65
N THR A 578 20.70 -12.05 3.78
CA THR A 578 19.47 -12.83 3.87
C THR A 578 18.29 -12.12 3.24
N GLU A 579 18.11 -10.83 3.49
CA GLU A 579 17.01 -10.05 2.89
C GLU A 579 17.18 -9.85 1.38
N GLY A 580 18.41 -9.66 0.90
CA GLY A 580 18.67 -9.58 -0.53
C GLY A 580 18.43 -10.90 -1.27
N PHE A 581 18.61 -12.04 -0.58
CA PHE A 581 18.27 -13.36 -1.13
C PHE A 581 16.74 -13.56 -1.21
N TRP A 582 15.99 -12.98 -0.27
CA TRP A 582 14.54 -13.12 -0.20
C TRP A 582 13.83 -12.74 -1.51
N VAL A 583 14.24 -11.66 -2.19
CA VAL A 583 13.58 -11.21 -3.43
C VAL A 583 13.61 -12.25 -4.54
N LEU A 584 14.63 -13.11 -4.56
CA LEU A 584 14.74 -14.23 -5.53
C LEU A 584 13.70 -15.31 -5.23
N VAL A 585 13.53 -15.65 -3.96
CA VAL A 585 12.49 -16.57 -3.49
C VAL A 585 11.11 -16.04 -3.86
N ALA A 586 10.85 -14.77 -3.55
CA ALA A 586 9.57 -14.12 -3.80
C ALA A 586 9.25 -14.02 -5.30
N LEU A 587 10.24 -13.71 -6.14
CA LEU A 587 10.08 -13.67 -7.60
C LEU A 587 9.67 -15.04 -8.15
N GLU A 588 10.33 -16.11 -7.71
CA GLU A 588 10.03 -17.45 -8.23
C GLU A 588 8.67 -17.96 -7.73
N LEU A 589 8.32 -17.74 -6.44
CA LEU A 589 7.01 -18.11 -5.91
C LEU A 589 5.88 -17.41 -6.67
N TRP A 590 6.02 -16.11 -6.92
CA TRP A 590 5.06 -15.34 -7.69
C TRP A 590 4.95 -15.83 -9.14
N ALA A 591 6.08 -16.04 -9.80
CA ALA A 591 6.11 -16.46 -11.19
C ALA A 591 5.45 -17.84 -11.42
N GLN A 592 5.65 -18.77 -10.48
CA GLN A 592 4.97 -20.08 -10.53
C GLN A 592 3.45 -19.94 -10.46
N GLN A 593 2.94 -18.99 -9.69
CA GLN A 593 1.48 -18.80 -9.51
C GLN A 593 0.85 -18.02 -10.66
N PHE A 594 1.48 -16.93 -11.08
CA PHE A 594 0.90 -16.00 -12.05
C PHE A 594 1.20 -16.37 -13.50
N VAL A 595 2.41 -16.88 -13.78
CA VAL A 595 2.87 -17.18 -15.14
C VAL A 595 2.70 -18.66 -15.47
N ASP A 596 3.10 -19.56 -14.54
CA ASP A 596 3.01 -21.00 -14.77
C ASP A 596 1.64 -21.58 -14.39
N GLY A 597 0.76 -20.78 -13.75
CA GLY A 597 -0.58 -21.19 -13.34
C GLY A 597 -0.62 -22.21 -12.19
N ARG A 598 0.47 -22.39 -11.46
CA ARG A 598 0.59 -23.34 -10.34
C ARG A 598 -0.05 -22.74 -9.08
N ARG A 599 -1.36 -22.84 -8.95
CA ARG A 599 -2.06 -22.41 -7.73
C ARG A 599 -1.95 -23.50 -6.66
N ALA A 600 -1.69 -23.10 -5.42
CA ALA A 600 -1.72 -24.03 -4.30
C ALA A 600 -3.17 -24.54 -4.10
N ALA A 601 -3.34 -25.85 -3.81
CA ALA A 601 -4.66 -26.50 -3.75
C ALA A 601 -5.64 -25.83 -2.76
N HIS A 602 -5.13 -25.25 -1.68
CA HIS A 602 -5.94 -24.52 -0.67
C HIS A 602 -6.47 -23.16 -1.18
N LEU A 603 -5.91 -22.60 -2.27
CA LEU A 603 -6.41 -21.35 -2.87
C LEU A 603 -7.64 -21.56 -3.75
N ASN A 604 -7.97 -22.83 -4.09
CA ASN A 604 -9.15 -23.19 -4.86
C ASN A 604 -10.40 -23.39 -3.96
N SER A 605 -10.25 -23.35 -2.63
CA SER A 605 -11.30 -23.62 -1.64
C SER A 605 -11.74 -22.39 -0.83
N VAL A 606 -11.24 -21.20 -1.14
CA VAL A 606 -11.59 -19.93 -0.47
C VAL A 606 -12.56 -19.11 -1.30
#